data_8d5a34480b1fb6425cedb0c54908dd06
#
_entry.id   8d5a34480b1fb6425cedb0c54908dd06
#
_cell.length_a   1.000
_cell.length_b   1.000
_cell.length_c   1.000
_cell.angle_alpha   90.00
_cell.angle_beta   90.00
_cell.angle_gamma   90.00
#
_symmetry.space_group_name_H-M   'P 1'
#
loop_
_entity.id
_entity.type
_entity.pdbx_description
1 polymer ?
#
loop_
_entity_poly.entity_id
_entity_poly.type
_entity_poly.pdbx_seq_one_letter_code
_entity_poly.pdbx_strand_id
1 'polypeptide(L)'
;MKKEVVVVATMTAAATVVVAAVLLRQWKRKKQRQWRETQKILRKFARDCSTPVPKLWQVSNALVSDMKACLASSGTITTLNMLVSYVSPLPTGDEKGFYYGVNLRGTNFLILCARLGGKNNPISDLHKEEIPIPSNLMAATSKELFDFIAVELGKFVSEHPNTLAEELSKLGCIVSCPVEQSVVSDGTAIKWKSFSADSKVGKKLVSDFNKALEEHGVKLRVYAMVDDTVGNLAGGRYYNRESVAAVTLAMGTDAAYVEPANAALQWHGPSPKLGDMVISTQWGGFSSPHLPITIFDTCLDAESPNPGCRRFEKLISGMYLGEIVRRVLLKMAQETAVFGDTVPLKLMTPYQLSSPDMAAMHQDTSEDHKIVGEKLKKVFGITSTSPKAREVVSEVCDIVAERGARLSGAGILGIIKKLGRIENKKSVVTVEGTGALFLAASQMQMQNDDPDPDPEPGNDDDDEEPDIDDAHPDNDDHDHEHGNDVRDPNLN
;
A
#
# COMPACT_ATOMS: atom_id res chain seq x y z
N MET A 1 -70.10 -23.91 -39.53
CA MET A 1 -69.63 -22.67 -38.81
C MET A 1 -69.10 -22.92 -37.37
N LYS A 2 -69.85 -23.53 -36.43
CA LYS A 2 -69.32 -23.69 -35.03
C LYS A 2 -68.11 -24.65 -34.95
N LYS A 3 -68.02 -25.73 -35.76
CA LYS A 3 -66.90 -26.69 -35.77
C LYS A 3 -65.62 -26.08 -36.38
N GLU A 4 -65.71 -25.28 -37.38
CA GLU A 4 -64.60 -24.64 -38.11
C GLU A 4 -63.97 -23.54 -37.21
N VAL A 5 -64.81 -22.78 -36.51
CA VAL A 5 -64.34 -21.74 -35.54
C VAL A 5 -63.57 -22.40 -34.37
N VAL A 6 -64.03 -23.56 -33.87
CA VAL A 6 -63.33 -24.29 -32.79
C VAL A 6 -62.01 -24.86 -33.29
N VAL A 7 -61.92 -25.38 -34.50
CA VAL A 7 -60.70 -25.92 -35.10
C VAL A 7 -59.69 -24.79 -35.36
N VAL A 8 -60.08 -23.64 -35.85
CA VAL A 8 -59.21 -22.47 -36.02
C VAL A 8 -58.74 -21.94 -34.67
N ALA A 9 -59.61 -21.86 -33.67
CA ALA A 9 -59.22 -21.42 -32.30
C ALA A 9 -58.22 -22.37 -31.63
N THR A 10 -58.38 -23.69 -31.81
CA THR A 10 -57.42 -24.68 -31.26
C THR A 10 -56.08 -24.67 -32.01
N MET A 11 -56.09 -24.50 -33.33
CA MET A 11 -54.86 -24.37 -34.12
C MET A 11 -54.05 -23.07 -33.77
N THR A 12 -54.75 -21.95 -33.58
CA THR A 12 -54.11 -20.69 -33.14
C THR A 12 -53.57 -20.79 -31.72
N ALA A 13 -54.30 -21.43 -30.80
CA ALA A 13 -53.79 -21.67 -29.43
C ALA A 13 -52.55 -22.60 -29.41
N ALA A 14 -52.55 -23.66 -30.21
CA ALA A 14 -51.40 -24.55 -30.35
C ALA A 14 -50.17 -23.83 -30.97
N ALA A 15 -50.39 -23.02 -32.00
CA ALA A 15 -49.32 -22.22 -32.60
C ALA A 15 -48.71 -21.20 -31.61
N THR A 16 -49.53 -20.50 -30.81
CA THR A 16 -49.08 -19.58 -29.77
C THR A 16 -48.27 -20.28 -28.67
N VAL A 17 -48.67 -21.47 -28.24
CA VAL A 17 -47.92 -22.28 -27.27
C VAL A 17 -46.55 -22.70 -27.81
N VAL A 18 -46.50 -23.13 -29.07
CA VAL A 18 -45.24 -23.50 -29.73
C VAL A 18 -44.28 -22.29 -29.85
N VAL A 19 -44.81 -21.15 -30.32
CA VAL A 19 -44.01 -19.90 -30.41
C VAL A 19 -43.52 -19.47 -29.05
N ALA A 20 -44.36 -19.49 -28.02
CA ALA A 20 -43.95 -19.16 -26.63
C ALA A 20 -42.89 -20.14 -26.13
N ALA A 21 -43.01 -21.42 -26.39
CA ALA A 21 -42.01 -22.43 -25.99
C ALA A 21 -40.66 -22.22 -26.70
N VAL A 22 -40.66 -21.86 -27.98
CA VAL A 22 -39.46 -21.53 -28.75
C VAL A 22 -38.79 -20.27 -28.20
N LEU A 23 -39.55 -19.21 -27.93
CA LEU A 23 -39.05 -17.95 -27.36
C LEU A 23 -38.46 -18.19 -25.98
N LEU A 24 -39.14 -18.96 -25.12
CA LEU A 24 -38.62 -19.33 -23.79
C LEU A 24 -37.32 -20.14 -23.88
N ARG A 25 -37.23 -21.04 -24.85
CA ARG A 25 -36.02 -21.84 -25.08
C ARG A 25 -34.87 -21.00 -25.60
N GLN A 26 -35.13 -20.06 -26.48
CA GLN A 26 -34.14 -19.09 -26.96
C GLN A 26 -33.69 -18.18 -25.83
N TRP A 27 -34.61 -17.66 -25.00
CA TRP A 27 -34.32 -16.83 -23.85
C TRP A 27 -33.46 -17.58 -22.81
N LYS A 28 -33.82 -18.83 -22.47
CA LYS A 28 -33.01 -19.67 -21.57
C LYS A 28 -31.59 -19.89 -22.11
N ARG A 29 -31.45 -20.17 -23.42
CA ARG A 29 -30.15 -20.33 -24.07
C ARG A 29 -29.33 -19.04 -24.04
N LYS A 30 -29.95 -17.87 -24.30
CA LYS A 30 -29.29 -16.55 -24.19
C LYS A 30 -28.77 -16.33 -22.76
N LYS A 31 -29.61 -16.53 -21.75
CA LYS A 31 -29.25 -16.39 -20.33
C LYS A 31 -28.11 -17.35 -19.93
N GLN A 32 -28.15 -18.58 -20.37
CA GLN A 32 -27.10 -19.56 -20.11
C GLN A 32 -25.78 -19.20 -20.78
N ARG A 33 -25.80 -18.64 -21.98
CA ARG A 33 -24.61 -18.14 -22.68
C ARG A 33 -24.03 -16.94 -21.96
N GLN A 34 -24.83 -15.96 -21.58
CA GLN A 34 -24.43 -14.79 -20.82
C GLN A 34 -23.77 -15.20 -19.50
N TRP A 35 -24.35 -16.16 -18.77
CA TRP A 35 -23.79 -16.68 -17.54
C TRP A 35 -22.42 -17.35 -17.74
N ARG A 36 -22.26 -18.14 -18.81
CA ARG A 36 -20.94 -18.74 -19.12
C ARG A 36 -19.88 -17.68 -19.41
N GLU A 37 -20.23 -16.60 -20.09
CA GLU A 37 -19.30 -15.50 -20.34
C GLU A 37 -18.96 -14.74 -19.03
N THR A 38 -19.94 -14.53 -18.13
CA THR A 38 -19.67 -13.98 -16.79
C THR A 38 -18.62 -14.83 -16.05
N GLN A 39 -18.82 -16.14 -16.00
CA GLN A 39 -17.90 -17.08 -15.36
C GLN A 39 -16.52 -17.11 -16.04
N LYS A 40 -16.46 -16.90 -17.34
CA LYS A 40 -15.20 -16.83 -18.09
C LYS A 40 -14.41 -15.56 -17.75
N ILE A 41 -15.09 -14.41 -17.65
CA ILE A 41 -14.46 -13.15 -17.21
C ILE A 41 -13.91 -13.32 -15.80
N LEU A 42 -14.72 -13.86 -14.88
CA LEU A 42 -14.35 -14.09 -13.49
C LEU A 42 -13.11 -15.00 -13.36
N ARG A 43 -13.12 -16.16 -14.00
CA ARG A 43 -12.00 -17.11 -13.97
C ARG A 43 -10.72 -16.52 -14.60
N LYS A 44 -10.86 -15.72 -15.67
CA LYS A 44 -9.72 -15.03 -16.26
C LYS A 44 -9.16 -14.02 -15.26
N PHE A 45 -10.01 -13.21 -14.65
CA PHE A 45 -9.60 -12.22 -13.65
C PHE A 45 -8.94 -12.89 -12.45
N ALA A 46 -9.50 -13.96 -11.91
CA ALA A 46 -8.89 -14.72 -10.81
C ALA A 46 -7.49 -15.23 -11.15
N ARG A 47 -7.28 -15.78 -12.36
CA ARG A 47 -5.95 -16.22 -12.81
C ARG A 47 -4.97 -15.07 -12.97
N ASP A 48 -5.42 -13.97 -13.57
CA ASP A 48 -4.58 -12.79 -13.79
C ASP A 48 -4.15 -12.14 -12.44
N CYS A 49 -5.02 -12.20 -11.41
CA CYS A 49 -4.76 -11.75 -10.05
C CYS A 49 -3.97 -12.75 -9.19
N SER A 50 -3.78 -13.98 -9.66
CA SER A 50 -3.17 -15.05 -8.87
C SER A 50 -1.77 -14.67 -8.39
N THR A 51 -1.53 -14.91 -7.09
CA THR A 51 -0.28 -14.62 -6.38
C THR A 51 0.23 -15.88 -5.66
N PRO A 52 0.64 -16.94 -6.39
CA PRO A 52 1.23 -18.12 -5.77
C PRO A 52 2.52 -17.74 -5.02
N VAL A 53 2.88 -18.53 -4.00
CA VAL A 53 4.03 -18.26 -3.11
C VAL A 53 5.32 -17.94 -3.90
N PRO A 54 5.71 -18.70 -4.94
CA PRO A 54 6.93 -18.37 -5.70
C PRO A 54 6.89 -16.97 -6.33
N LYS A 55 5.70 -16.52 -6.81
CA LYS A 55 5.54 -15.17 -7.36
C LYS A 55 5.65 -14.10 -6.28
N LEU A 56 5.13 -14.36 -5.08
CA LEU A 56 5.27 -13.45 -3.93
C LEU A 56 6.73 -13.28 -3.52
N TRP A 57 7.51 -14.36 -3.54
CA TRP A 57 8.97 -14.30 -3.32
C TRP A 57 9.68 -13.46 -4.40
N GLN A 58 9.29 -13.58 -5.67
CA GLN A 58 9.85 -12.74 -6.74
C GLN A 58 9.53 -11.26 -6.50
N VAL A 59 8.30 -10.92 -6.09
CA VAL A 59 7.91 -9.55 -5.72
C VAL A 59 8.73 -9.04 -4.53
N SER A 60 8.85 -9.84 -3.47
CA SER A 60 9.63 -9.50 -2.28
C SER A 60 11.10 -9.28 -2.61
N ASN A 61 11.71 -10.17 -3.40
CA ASN A 61 13.11 -10.05 -3.81
C ASN A 61 13.36 -8.82 -4.69
N ALA A 62 12.45 -8.52 -5.62
CA ALA A 62 12.52 -7.32 -6.44
C ALA A 62 12.45 -6.05 -5.59
N LEU A 63 11.56 -6.02 -4.59
CA LEU A 63 11.47 -4.89 -3.64
C LEU A 63 12.77 -4.72 -2.85
N VAL A 64 13.34 -5.82 -2.31
CA VAL A 64 14.64 -5.79 -1.61
C VAL A 64 15.75 -5.24 -2.50
N SER A 65 15.81 -5.68 -3.76
CA SER A 65 16.79 -5.19 -4.72
C SER A 65 16.65 -3.70 -4.98
N ASP A 66 15.42 -3.23 -5.16
CA ASP A 66 15.11 -1.82 -5.39
C ASP A 66 15.43 -0.95 -4.16
N MET A 67 15.11 -1.44 -2.94
CA MET A 67 15.49 -0.79 -1.67
C MET A 67 17.00 -0.65 -1.54
N LYS A 68 17.76 -1.73 -1.81
CA LYS A 68 19.22 -1.70 -1.74
C LYS A 68 19.80 -0.73 -2.77
N ALA A 69 19.31 -0.75 -3.99
CA ALA A 69 19.73 0.15 -5.06
C ALA A 69 19.45 1.62 -4.71
N CYS A 70 18.28 1.92 -4.12
CA CYS A 70 17.92 3.26 -3.69
C CYS A 70 18.84 3.81 -2.59
N LEU A 71 19.40 2.96 -1.72
CA LEU A 71 20.32 3.37 -0.64
C LEU A 71 21.77 3.43 -1.07
N ALA A 72 22.17 2.76 -2.16
CA ALA A 72 23.57 2.52 -2.49
C ALA A 72 24.29 3.74 -3.08
N SER A 73 23.71 4.50 -4.00
CA SER A 73 24.33 5.71 -4.57
C SER A 73 23.39 6.47 -5.50
N SER A 74 23.67 7.77 -5.70
CA SER A 74 23.02 8.58 -6.73
C SER A 74 23.36 8.05 -8.13
N GLY A 75 22.35 7.71 -8.92
CA GLY A 75 22.50 7.27 -10.31
C GLY A 75 21.94 5.90 -10.64
N THR A 76 21.58 5.09 -9.64
CA THR A 76 20.87 3.83 -9.89
C THR A 76 19.40 4.12 -10.19
N ILE A 77 18.89 3.55 -11.29
CA ILE A 77 17.46 3.68 -11.63
C ILE A 77 16.67 2.79 -10.67
N THR A 78 15.89 3.40 -9.78
CA THR A 78 14.99 2.72 -8.85
C THR A 78 13.55 3.17 -9.08
N THR A 79 12.58 2.33 -8.71
CA THR A 79 11.16 2.72 -8.72
C THR A 79 10.75 3.32 -7.38
N LEU A 80 11.54 3.11 -6.33
CA LEU A 80 11.35 3.66 -5.01
C LEU A 80 11.98 5.06 -4.90
N ASN A 81 11.35 5.89 -4.09
CA ASN A 81 11.87 7.19 -3.69
C ASN A 81 11.94 7.23 -2.16
N MET A 82 12.87 6.43 -1.60
CA MET A 82 13.00 6.26 -0.17
C MET A 82 13.47 7.55 0.49
N LEU A 83 12.89 7.85 1.64
CA LEU A 83 13.17 9.08 2.38
C LEU A 83 13.74 8.75 3.76
N VAL A 84 14.87 9.34 4.05
CA VAL A 84 15.45 9.30 5.40
C VAL A 84 14.65 10.24 6.29
N SER A 85 14.07 9.71 7.36
CA SER A 85 13.51 10.56 8.40
C SER A 85 14.59 10.86 9.46
N TYR A 86 14.54 12.09 10.01
CA TYR A 86 15.49 12.55 11.02
C TYR A 86 15.05 12.19 12.44
N VAL A 87 14.22 11.18 12.59
CA VAL A 87 13.79 10.68 13.89
C VAL A 87 14.92 9.86 14.51
N SER A 88 15.63 10.47 15.44
CA SER A 88 16.65 9.83 16.27
C SER A 88 16.79 10.64 17.59
N PRO A 89 16.74 9.97 18.76
CA PRO A 89 16.52 8.55 18.99
C PRO A 89 15.05 8.13 18.81
N LEU A 90 14.85 6.85 18.50
CA LEU A 90 13.52 6.23 18.54
C LEU A 90 13.06 6.01 19.99
N PRO A 91 11.75 5.98 20.26
CA PRO A 91 11.21 5.69 21.58
C PRO A 91 11.74 4.38 22.16
N THR A 92 11.97 4.39 23.46
CA THR A 92 12.50 3.26 24.23
C THR A 92 11.45 2.57 25.08
N GLY A 93 10.30 3.24 25.29
CA GLY A 93 9.26 2.83 26.22
C GLY A 93 9.50 3.27 27.65
N ASP A 94 10.51 4.08 27.90
CA ASP A 94 10.83 4.64 29.23
C ASP A 94 10.37 6.10 29.36
N GLU A 95 9.84 6.67 28.24
CA GLU A 95 9.38 8.07 28.19
C GLU A 95 8.24 8.30 29.18
N LYS A 96 8.36 9.40 29.94
CA LYS A 96 7.37 9.81 30.95
C LYS A 96 7.09 11.30 30.81
N GLY A 97 5.91 11.71 31.21
CA GLY A 97 5.49 13.11 31.20
C GLY A 97 4.37 13.40 30.19
N PHE A 98 4.02 14.68 30.04
CA PHE A 98 3.02 15.11 29.08
C PHE A 98 3.64 15.37 27.70
N TYR A 99 2.93 14.91 26.69
CA TYR A 99 3.27 15.10 25.28
C TYR A 99 2.03 15.55 24.51
N TYR A 100 2.27 16.42 23.55
CA TYR A 100 1.25 16.90 22.64
C TYR A 100 1.50 16.35 21.23
N GLY A 101 0.44 16.12 20.50
CA GLY A 101 0.50 15.67 19.11
C GLY A 101 -0.51 16.40 18.24
N VAL A 102 -0.10 16.67 17.00
CA VAL A 102 -0.98 17.13 15.93
C VAL A 102 -0.87 16.16 14.77
N ASN A 103 -2.01 15.69 14.28
CA ASN A 103 -2.08 14.85 13.09
C ASN A 103 -2.91 15.57 12.01
N LEU A 104 -2.25 16.02 10.93
CA LEU A 104 -2.85 16.68 9.78
C LEU A 104 -3.39 15.63 8.80
N ARG A 105 -4.72 15.56 8.62
CA ARG A 105 -5.43 14.51 7.87
C ARG A 105 -6.10 14.99 6.59
N GLY A 106 -5.64 16.06 6.00
CA GLY A 106 -6.19 16.61 4.76
C GLY A 106 -7.28 17.63 4.99
N THR A 107 -8.48 17.24 5.33
CA THR A 107 -9.62 18.13 5.55
C THR A 107 -9.84 18.51 7.02
N ASN A 108 -9.12 17.88 7.92
CA ASN A 108 -9.15 18.12 9.35
C ASN A 108 -7.77 17.86 9.96
N PHE A 109 -7.59 18.22 11.22
CA PHE A 109 -6.47 17.78 12.02
C PHE A 109 -6.95 17.35 13.40
N LEU A 110 -6.24 16.38 13.96
CA LEU A 110 -6.45 15.88 15.30
C LEU A 110 -5.40 16.49 16.22
N ILE A 111 -5.83 17.17 17.29
CA ILE A 111 -4.99 17.52 18.41
C ILE A 111 -5.16 16.44 19.49
N LEU A 112 -4.07 16.08 20.12
CA LEU A 112 -4.08 15.19 21.27
C LEU A 112 -3.06 15.65 22.31
N CYS A 113 -3.35 15.42 23.58
CA CYS A 113 -2.34 15.39 24.64
C CYS A 113 -2.55 14.15 25.51
N ALA A 114 -1.44 13.64 26.04
CA ALA A 114 -1.48 12.48 26.90
C ALA A 114 -0.28 12.48 27.85
N ARG A 115 -0.49 11.84 29.02
CA ARG A 115 0.59 11.52 29.94
C ARG A 115 1.12 10.13 29.65
N LEU A 116 2.38 10.04 29.31
CA LEU A 116 3.12 8.78 29.20
C LEU A 116 3.67 8.39 30.56
N GLY A 117 3.53 7.13 30.94
CA GLY A 117 4.03 6.58 32.21
C GLY A 117 5.14 5.54 32.04
N GLY A 118 5.61 5.35 30.81
CA GLY A 118 6.46 4.23 30.39
C GLY A 118 5.61 3.07 29.86
N LYS A 119 6.20 2.18 29.05
CA LYS A 119 5.52 1.09 28.32
C LYS A 119 4.68 0.14 29.17
N ASN A 120 4.99 0.03 30.48
CA ASN A 120 4.30 -0.87 31.41
C ASN A 120 3.08 -0.21 32.09
N ASN A 121 2.89 1.08 31.88
CA ASN A 121 1.78 1.83 32.44
C ASN A 121 0.84 2.28 31.33
N PRO A 122 -0.47 2.27 31.55
CA PRO A 122 -1.41 2.78 30.57
C PRO A 122 -1.17 4.27 30.34
N ILE A 123 -1.45 4.73 29.14
CA ILE A 123 -1.52 6.15 28.81
C ILE A 123 -2.69 6.74 29.64
N SER A 124 -2.43 7.82 30.34
CA SER A 124 -3.42 8.54 31.14
C SER A 124 -3.62 9.97 30.63
N ASP A 125 -4.63 10.63 31.15
CA ASP A 125 -4.93 12.04 30.86
C ASP A 125 -4.99 12.28 29.32
N LEU A 126 -5.58 11.33 28.59
CA LEU A 126 -5.72 11.41 27.14
C LEU A 126 -6.89 12.32 26.78
N HIS A 127 -6.56 13.48 26.24
CA HIS A 127 -7.52 14.40 25.60
C HIS A 127 -7.26 14.46 24.12
N LYS A 128 -8.33 14.52 23.33
CA LYS A 128 -8.25 14.59 21.87
C LYS A 128 -9.39 15.42 21.31
N GLU A 129 -9.08 16.20 20.30
CA GLU A 129 -10.07 17.02 19.58
C GLU A 129 -9.76 16.97 18.09
N GLU A 130 -10.80 16.80 17.27
CA GLU A 130 -10.71 16.79 15.83
C GLU A 130 -11.32 18.07 15.27
N ILE A 131 -10.50 18.85 14.55
CA ILE A 131 -10.83 20.19 14.09
C ILE A 131 -10.87 20.21 12.56
N PRO A 132 -11.98 20.59 11.93
CA PRO A 132 -12.05 20.73 10.47
C PRO A 132 -11.20 21.93 10.01
N ILE A 133 -10.47 21.73 8.91
CA ILE A 133 -9.74 22.81 8.26
C ILE A 133 -10.72 23.57 7.35
N PRO A 134 -10.91 24.89 7.52
CA PRO A 134 -11.74 25.69 6.64
C PRO A 134 -11.31 25.58 5.18
N SER A 135 -12.27 25.52 4.27
CA SER A 135 -12.00 25.28 2.84
C SER A 135 -11.08 26.32 2.19
N ASN A 136 -11.11 27.56 2.65
CA ASN A 136 -10.20 28.62 2.20
C ASN A 136 -8.76 28.37 2.61
N LEU A 137 -8.49 27.66 3.72
CA LEU A 137 -7.16 27.30 4.18
C LEU A 137 -6.59 26.06 3.47
N MET A 138 -7.43 25.30 2.79
CA MET A 138 -6.98 24.15 2.00
C MET A 138 -6.10 24.52 0.80
N ALA A 139 -6.24 25.75 0.31
CA ALA A 139 -5.42 26.31 -0.78
C ALA A 139 -4.52 27.48 -0.31
N ALA A 140 -4.43 27.69 1.01
CA ALA A 140 -3.68 28.78 1.60
C ALA A 140 -2.17 28.47 1.70
N THR A 141 -1.40 29.44 2.17
CA THR A 141 0.03 29.26 2.45
C THR A 141 0.24 28.42 3.72
N SER A 142 1.44 27.84 3.85
CA SER A 142 1.83 27.15 5.09
C SER A 142 1.71 28.03 6.32
N LYS A 143 2.01 29.34 6.17
CA LYS A 143 1.91 30.30 7.27
C LYS A 143 0.47 30.40 7.76
N GLU A 144 -0.47 30.67 6.87
CA GLU A 144 -1.90 30.79 7.23
C GLU A 144 -2.45 29.53 7.87
N LEU A 145 -2.05 28.35 7.37
CA LEU A 145 -2.45 27.08 7.95
C LEU A 145 -1.86 26.89 9.35
N PHE A 146 -0.57 27.17 9.55
CA PHE A 146 0.07 27.04 10.84
C PHE A 146 -0.40 28.08 11.87
N ASP A 147 -0.71 29.30 11.43
CA ASP A 147 -1.36 30.30 12.29
C ASP A 147 -2.72 29.80 12.79
N PHE A 148 -3.54 29.22 11.92
CA PHE A 148 -4.80 28.61 12.31
C PHE A 148 -4.62 27.46 13.29
N ILE A 149 -3.69 26.53 13.01
CA ILE A 149 -3.42 25.41 13.89
C ILE A 149 -2.87 25.88 15.25
N ALA A 150 -2.03 26.90 15.27
CA ALA A 150 -1.50 27.47 16.52
C ALA A 150 -2.60 28.10 17.39
N VAL A 151 -3.58 28.80 16.78
CA VAL A 151 -4.74 29.34 17.49
C VAL A 151 -5.55 28.23 18.13
N GLU A 152 -5.88 27.17 17.38
CA GLU A 152 -6.67 26.04 17.91
C GLU A 152 -5.89 25.24 18.98
N LEU A 153 -4.57 25.07 18.78
CA LEU A 153 -3.70 24.50 19.82
C LEU A 153 -3.70 25.33 21.11
N GLY A 154 -3.68 26.65 21.01
CA GLY A 154 -3.76 27.56 22.14
C GLY A 154 -5.06 27.38 22.93
N LYS A 155 -6.20 27.24 22.25
CA LYS A 155 -7.50 26.92 22.87
C LYS A 155 -7.45 25.58 23.59
N PHE A 156 -7.03 24.54 22.88
CA PHE A 156 -6.93 23.18 23.43
C PHE A 156 -6.03 23.11 24.67
N VAL A 157 -4.87 23.77 24.66
CA VAL A 157 -3.98 23.83 25.84
C VAL A 157 -4.59 24.58 26.99
N SER A 158 -5.35 25.67 26.74
CA SER A 158 -6.03 26.43 27.80
C SER A 158 -7.20 25.67 28.43
N GLU A 159 -7.88 24.83 27.68
CA GLU A 159 -8.97 23.97 28.16
C GLU A 159 -8.46 22.73 28.92
N HIS A 160 -7.23 22.30 28.63
CA HIS A 160 -6.58 21.15 29.25
C HIS A 160 -5.25 21.55 29.92
N PRO A 161 -5.29 22.38 30.97
CA PRO A 161 -4.10 22.91 31.58
C PRO A 161 -3.29 21.78 32.25
N ASN A 162 -2.05 21.65 31.82
CA ASN A 162 -1.08 20.80 32.47
C ASN A 162 -0.49 21.55 33.69
N THR A 163 -0.79 21.10 34.89
CA THR A 163 -0.37 21.73 36.16
C THR A 163 1.14 21.75 36.40
N LEU A 164 1.92 21.15 35.50
CA LEU A 164 3.40 21.06 35.61
C LEU A 164 4.16 21.91 34.57
N ALA A 165 3.48 22.68 33.72
CA ALA A 165 4.12 23.34 32.60
C ALA A 165 4.58 24.77 32.92
N GLU A 166 5.64 24.90 33.68
CA GLU A 166 6.54 26.09 33.61
C GLU A 166 7.47 26.00 32.39
N GLU A 167 7.73 24.78 31.87
CA GLU A 167 8.61 24.52 30.72
C GLU A 167 7.86 24.39 29.40
N LEU A 168 8.60 24.67 28.32
CA LEU A 168 8.13 24.52 26.95
C LEU A 168 7.76 23.03 26.66
N SER A 169 6.50 22.74 26.44
CA SER A 169 6.03 21.36 26.22
C SER A 169 6.35 20.85 24.81
N LYS A 170 6.55 19.53 24.70
CA LYS A 170 6.97 18.87 23.46
C LYS A 170 5.78 18.54 22.58
N LEU A 171 5.83 18.98 21.31
CA LEU A 171 4.84 18.71 20.27
C LEU A 171 5.43 17.83 19.19
N GLY A 172 4.76 16.69 18.91
CA GLY A 172 4.98 15.89 17.71
C GLY A 172 3.95 16.25 16.64
N CYS A 173 4.39 16.36 15.39
CA CYS A 173 3.51 16.63 14.27
C CYS A 173 3.55 15.45 13.29
N ILE A 174 2.37 14.93 12.96
CA ILE A 174 2.20 13.91 11.92
C ILE A 174 1.46 14.55 10.74
N VAL A 175 1.92 14.25 9.54
CA VAL A 175 1.32 14.73 8.31
C VAL A 175 0.82 13.55 7.49
N SER A 176 -0.49 13.34 7.54
CA SER A 176 -1.18 12.19 6.92
C SER A 176 -1.67 12.44 5.50
N CYS A 177 -1.40 13.61 4.94
CA CYS A 177 -1.96 13.95 3.64
C CYS A 177 -1.03 13.59 2.50
N PRO A 178 -1.52 12.86 1.49
CA PRO A 178 -0.89 12.86 0.20
C PRO A 178 -1.13 14.24 -0.45
N VAL A 179 -0.20 15.15 -0.31
CA VAL A 179 -0.31 16.47 -0.91
C VAL A 179 0.67 16.59 -2.05
N GLU A 180 0.17 16.82 -3.27
CA GLU A 180 1.01 17.09 -4.43
C GLU A 180 1.58 18.51 -4.38
N GLN A 181 2.87 18.70 -4.69
CA GLN A 181 3.47 20.02 -4.80
C GLN A 181 3.15 20.68 -6.13
N SER A 182 2.56 21.90 -6.12
CA SER A 182 2.71 22.88 -7.17
C SER A 182 3.50 24.06 -6.63
N VAL A 183 4.55 24.42 -7.33
CA VAL A 183 5.23 25.69 -7.11
C VAL A 183 4.36 26.74 -7.77
N VAL A 184 3.70 27.58 -6.98
CA VAL A 184 3.13 28.82 -7.45
C VAL A 184 4.09 29.93 -7.05
N SER A 185 4.41 30.80 -7.96
CA SER A 185 5.55 31.71 -7.97
C SER A 185 5.64 32.76 -6.87
N ASP A 186 4.77 32.81 -5.87
CA ASP A 186 4.88 33.73 -4.74
C ASP A 186 4.28 33.25 -3.41
N GLY A 187 4.06 31.98 -3.26
CA GLY A 187 3.67 31.34 -2.02
C GLY A 187 3.85 29.84 -2.15
N THR A 188 4.60 29.24 -1.26
CA THR A 188 4.76 27.80 -1.27
C THR A 188 3.42 27.17 -0.93
N ALA A 189 2.61 26.84 -1.94
CA ALA A 189 1.49 25.94 -1.75
C ALA A 189 2.07 24.58 -1.38
N ILE A 190 1.80 24.13 -0.17
CA ILE A 190 2.35 22.87 0.34
C ILE A 190 1.57 21.75 -0.31
N LYS A 191 2.19 21.12 -1.29
CA LYS A 191 1.84 19.77 -1.68
C LYS A 191 2.60 18.82 -0.79
N TRP A 192 1.89 18.24 0.15
CA TRP A 192 2.42 17.37 1.18
C TRP A 192 2.81 16.01 0.58
N LYS A 193 4.00 15.90 0.00
CA LYS A 193 4.63 14.61 -0.28
C LYS A 193 5.84 14.49 0.62
N SER A 194 5.72 13.57 1.60
CA SER A 194 6.82 12.95 2.32
C SER A 194 7.92 13.92 2.76
N PHE A 195 7.85 14.32 4.02
CA PHE A 195 8.89 15.12 4.63
C PHE A 195 10.08 14.26 5.05
N SER A 196 11.20 14.44 4.35
CA SER A 196 12.48 14.33 5.04
C SER A 196 12.70 15.65 5.76
N ALA A 197 12.92 15.62 7.08
CA ALA A 197 13.18 16.81 7.88
C ALA A 197 14.44 17.58 7.46
N ASP A 198 15.24 17.02 6.55
CA ASP A 198 16.48 17.61 6.02
C ASP A 198 16.30 18.21 4.62
N SER A 199 15.18 18.01 3.97
CA SER A 199 14.89 18.88 2.84
C SER A 199 14.85 20.32 3.39
N LYS A 200 15.39 21.27 2.65
CA LYS A 200 15.28 22.70 3.02
C LYS A 200 13.83 23.10 3.33
N VAL A 201 12.88 22.38 2.75
CA VAL A 201 11.44 22.54 2.94
C VAL A 201 10.99 22.05 4.31
N GLY A 202 11.43 20.87 4.78
CA GLY A 202 11.02 20.33 6.08
C GLY A 202 11.54 21.18 7.26
N LYS A 203 12.80 21.63 7.21
CA LYS A 203 13.34 22.54 8.22
C LYS A 203 12.58 23.87 8.25
N LYS A 204 12.23 24.40 7.09
CA LYS A 204 11.43 25.61 6.98
C LYS A 204 10.06 25.44 7.61
N LEU A 205 9.37 24.32 7.34
CA LEU A 205 8.03 24.08 7.89
C LEU A 205 8.03 23.95 9.41
N VAL A 206 9.01 23.24 9.99
CA VAL A 206 9.16 23.18 11.44
C VAL A 206 9.45 24.56 12.02
N SER A 207 10.30 25.35 11.36
CA SER A 207 10.59 26.73 11.76
C SER A 207 9.37 27.63 11.67
N ASP A 208 8.63 27.55 10.55
CA ASP A 208 7.42 28.35 10.33
C ASP A 208 6.32 27.99 11.35
N PHE A 209 6.18 26.70 11.69
CA PHE A 209 5.21 26.27 12.69
C PHE A 209 5.61 26.71 14.10
N ASN A 210 6.88 26.56 14.48
CA ASN A 210 7.37 27.08 15.78
C ASN A 210 7.18 28.59 15.88
N LYS A 211 7.41 29.34 14.80
CA LYS A 211 7.18 30.78 14.76
C LYS A 211 5.70 31.12 14.95
N ALA A 212 4.79 30.39 14.30
CA ALA A 212 3.35 30.57 14.51
C ALA A 212 2.94 30.30 15.96
N LEU A 213 3.49 29.26 16.60
CA LEU A 213 3.25 28.95 18.01
C LEU A 213 3.73 30.10 18.93
N GLU A 214 4.92 30.66 18.66
CA GLU A 214 5.48 31.79 19.40
C GLU A 214 4.64 33.08 19.20
N GLU A 215 4.25 33.40 17.95
CA GLU A 215 3.43 34.56 17.61
C GLU A 215 2.06 34.53 18.31
N HIS A 216 1.50 33.34 18.51
CA HIS A 216 0.23 33.14 19.22
C HIS A 216 0.38 32.85 20.73
N GLY A 217 1.58 32.92 21.26
CA GLY A 217 1.85 32.76 22.71
C GLY A 217 1.63 31.33 23.22
N VAL A 218 1.65 30.33 22.34
CA VAL A 218 1.45 28.92 22.69
C VAL A 218 2.77 28.33 23.18
N LYS A 219 2.83 27.88 24.43
CA LYS A 219 4.04 27.29 25.05
C LYS A 219 4.31 25.85 24.61
N LEU A 220 4.27 25.60 23.30
CA LEU A 220 4.61 24.34 22.68
C LEU A 220 5.75 24.53 21.69
N ARG A 221 6.54 23.48 21.47
CA ARG A 221 7.58 23.44 20.46
C ARG A 221 7.53 22.14 19.68
N VAL A 222 7.56 22.25 18.35
CA VAL A 222 7.64 21.10 17.44
C VAL A 222 9.04 20.49 17.53
N TYR A 223 9.12 19.25 17.99
CA TYR A 223 10.36 18.47 18.07
C TYR A 223 10.52 17.48 16.94
N ALA A 224 9.41 17.03 16.37
CA ALA A 224 9.40 16.11 15.23
C ALA A 224 8.21 16.42 14.31
N MET A 225 8.45 16.36 13.01
CA MET A 225 7.43 16.40 11.97
C MET A 225 7.69 15.23 11.02
N VAL A 226 6.76 14.28 10.96
CA VAL A 226 6.93 13.00 10.29
C VAL A 226 5.69 12.61 9.50
N ASP A 227 5.82 11.63 8.59
CA ASP A 227 4.66 10.99 7.98
C ASP A 227 3.98 10.01 8.95
N ASP A 228 2.77 9.54 8.59
CA ASP A 228 1.98 8.60 9.40
C ASP A 228 2.76 7.35 9.75
N THR A 229 3.46 6.78 8.78
CA THR A 229 4.09 5.47 8.92
C THR A 229 5.29 5.54 9.84
N VAL A 230 6.05 6.64 9.78
CA VAL A 230 7.14 6.92 10.74
C VAL A 230 6.57 7.16 12.13
N GLY A 231 5.46 7.90 12.23
CA GLY A 231 4.75 8.10 13.50
C GLY A 231 4.27 6.78 14.11
N ASN A 232 3.70 5.89 13.28
CA ASN A 232 3.25 4.56 13.69
C ASN A 232 4.42 3.67 14.17
N LEU A 233 5.58 3.76 13.50
CA LEU A 233 6.79 3.06 13.95
C LEU A 233 7.27 3.57 15.32
N ALA A 234 7.25 4.87 15.52
CA ALA A 234 7.60 5.44 16.81
C ALA A 234 6.65 4.97 17.92
N GLY A 235 5.33 4.96 17.67
CA GLY A 235 4.34 4.41 18.58
C GLY A 235 4.56 2.92 18.86
N GLY A 236 4.83 2.12 17.83
CA GLY A 236 5.17 0.71 17.98
C GLY A 236 6.40 0.48 18.85
N ARG A 237 7.45 1.29 18.66
CA ARG A 237 8.69 1.24 19.47
C ARG A 237 8.47 1.59 20.94
N TYR A 238 7.58 2.53 21.23
CA TYR A 238 7.24 2.86 22.60
C TYR A 238 6.71 1.64 23.38
N TYR A 239 5.87 0.83 22.76
CA TYR A 239 5.32 -0.37 23.39
C TYR A 239 6.25 -1.58 23.29
N ASN A 240 7.00 -1.69 22.21
CA ASN A 240 7.87 -2.84 21.96
C ASN A 240 9.14 -2.43 21.20
N ARG A 241 10.28 -2.52 21.86
CA ARG A 241 11.60 -2.22 21.28
C ARG A 241 11.97 -3.09 20.08
N GLU A 242 11.33 -4.24 19.90
CA GLU A 242 11.51 -5.12 18.75
C GLU A 242 10.67 -4.70 17.52
N SER A 243 9.94 -3.58 17.60
CA SER A 243 9.29 -2.99 16.43
C SER A 243 10.34 -2.45 15.47
N VAL A 244 10.54 -3.16 14.35
CA VAL A 244 11.57 -2.85 13.35
C VAL A 244 11.02 -2.15 12.13
N ALA A 245 9.70 -2.24 11.91
CA ALA A 245 9.00 -1.60 10.82
C ALA A 245 7.57 -1.23 11.20
N ALA A 246 7.00 -0.31 10.47
CA ALA A 246 5.56 -0.03 10.46
C ALA A 246 5.05 0.04 9.03
N VAL A 247 3.78 -0.28 8.87
CA VAL A 247 3.09 -0.30 7.57
C VAL A 247 1.74 0.37 7.72
N THR A 248 1.44 1.28 6.83
CA THR A 248 0.13 1.92 6.71
C THR A 248 -0.60 1.36 5.50
N LEU A 249 -1.77 0.76 5.72
CA LEU A 249 -2.69 0.24 4.71
C LEU A 249 -4.03 0.97 4.83
N ALA A 250 -4.09 2.19 4.33
CA ALA A 250 -5.24 3.08 4.42
C ALA A 250 -5.70 3.52 3.02
N MET A 251 -6.19 4.74 2.86
CA MET A 251 -6.50 5.32 1.54
C MET A 251 -5.26 5.37 0.64
N GLY A 252 -4.08 5.69 1.20
CA GLY A 252 -2.77 5.44 0.62
C GLY A 252 -2.08 4.27 1.30
N THR A 253 -0.82 4.02 0.93
CA THR A 253 0.01 3.00 1.58
C THR A 253 1.47 3.43 1.62
N ASP A 254 2.10 3.18 2.74
CA ASP A 254 3.54 3.30 2.89
C ASP A 254 4.07 2.31 3.95
N ALA A 255 5.39 2.15 4.00
CA ALA A 255 6.09 1.41 5.02
C ALA A 255 7.32 2.18 5.49
N ALA A 256 7.60 2.13 6.78
CA ALA A 256 8.81 2.67 7.37
C ALA A 256 9.53 1.57 8.15
N TYR A 257 10.86 1.66 8.20
CA TYR A 257 11.66 0.67 8.91
C TYR A 257 12.92 1.29 9.52
N VAL A 258 13.50 0.59 10.49
CA VAL A 258 14.73 1.00 11.16
C VAL A 258 15.93 0.46 10.39
N GLU A 259 16.82 1.36 9.95
CA GLU A 259 18.02 1.05 9.21
C GLU A 259 19.27 1.51 9.97
N PRO A 260 20.35 0.74 10.02
CA PRO A 260 21.65 1.26 10.47
C PRO A 260 22.09 2.45 9.60
N ALA A 261 22.56 3.51 10.24
CA ALA A 261 22.93 4.76 9.56
C ALA A 261 24.01 4.58 8.48
N ASN A 262 24.92 3.61 8.67
CA ASN A 262 25.97 3.29 7.72
C ASN A 262 25.48 2.57 6.45
N ALA A 263 24.25 2.10 6.42
CA ALA A 263 23.66 1.46 5.25
C ALA A 263 23.09 2.46 4.23
N ALA A 264 22.87 3.72 4.64
CA ALA A 264 22.37 4.79 3.77
C ALA A 264 23.54 5.64 3.25
N LEU A 265 24.22 5.18 2.20
CA LEU A 265 25.42 5.84 1.64
C LEU A 265 25.15 7.23 1.06
N GLN A 266 23.89 7.52 0.71
CA GLN A 266 23.47 8.85 0.22
C GLN A 266 23.21 9.87 1.34
N TRP A 267 23.38 9.44 2.60
CA TRP A 267 23.16 10.32 3.72
C TRP A 267 24.31 11.32 3.88
N HIS A 268 24.00 12.60 3.76
CA HIS A 268 24.96 13.71 3.93
C HIS A 268 24.66 14.59 5.16
N GLY A 269 23.75 14.14 6.04
CA GLY A 269 23.39 14.82 7.28
C GLY A 269 24.27 14.42 8.48
N PRO A 270 24.05 15.02 9.65
CA PRO A 270 24.75 14.61 10.86
C PRO A 270 24.44 13.16 11.20
N SER A 271 25.46 12.39 11.57
CA SER A 271 25.29 11.01 12.00
C SER A 271 24.28 10.91 13.15
N PRO A 272 23.32 9.97 13.08
CA PRO A 272 22.39 9.74 14.19
C PRO A 272 23.15 9.41 15.47
N LYS A 273 22.70 9.95 16.60
CA LYS A 273 23.34 9.75 17.90
C LYS A 273 23.44 8.29 18.34
N LEU A 274 22.54 7.43 17.85
CA LEU A 274 22.45 6.01 18.22
C LEU A 274 22.79 5.05 17.07
N GLY A 275 23.28 5.54 15.94
CA GLY A 275 23.67 4.68 14.82
C GLY A 275 22.51 4.10 13.99
N ASP A 276 21.26 4.35 14.37
CA ASP A 276 20.05 3.91 13.64
C ASP A 276 19.28 5.11 13.09
N MET A 277 18.60 4.91 11.94
CA MET A 277 17.71 5.89 11.35
C MET A 277 16.41 5.22 10.89
N VAL A 278 15.36 6.01 10.74
CA VAL A 278 14.11 5.54 10.17
C VAL A 278 14.05 5.94 8.70
N ILE A 279 13.74 4.97 7.85
CA ILE A 279 13.53 5.14 6.42
C ILE A 279 12.04 4.96 6.11
N SER A 280 11.42 5.97 5.51
CA SER A 280 10.12 5.84 4.83
C SER A 280 10.38 5.30 3.43
N THR A 281 9.78 4.16 3.11
CA THR A 281 10.11 3.43 1.87
C THR A 281 9.48 4.05 0.63
N GLN A 282 8.37 4.75 0.80
CA GLN A 282 7.52 5.19 -0.31
C GLN A 282 7.13 4.04 -1.26
N TRP A 283 6.93 2.86 -0.67
CA TRP A 283 6.73 1.61 -1.42
C TRP A 283 5.54 1.62 -2.38
N GLY A 284 4.60 2.56 -2.19
CA GLY A 284 3.54 2.79 -3.16
C GLY A 284 4.05 3.02 -4.59
N GLY A 285 5.27 3.59 -4.72
CA GLY A 285 5.97 3.79 -5.99
C GLY A 285 6.55 2.52 -6.61
N PHE A 286 6.73 1.45 -5.84
CA PHE A 286 7.34 0.22 -6.30
C PHE A 286 6.69 -0.33 -7.56
N SER A 287 7.53 -0.72 -8.52
CA SER A 287 7.11 -1.33 -9.78
C SER A 287 8.04 -2.48 -10.14
N SER A 288 7.46 -3.60 -10.54
CA SER A 288 8.21 -4.80 -10.93
C SER A 288 7.42 -5.57 -11.98
N PRO A 289 8.06 -6.28 -12.92
CA PRO A 289 7.39 -7.17 -13.86
C PRO A 289 6.71 -8.35 -13.16
N HIS A 290 7.05 -8.63 -11.90
CA HIS A 290 6.45 -9.70 -11.11
C HIS A 290 5.10 -9.34 -10.50
N LEU A 291 4.70 -8.05 -10.52
CA LEU A 291 3.39 -7.62 -10.03
C LEU A 291 2.26 -8.20 -10.91
N PRO A 292 1.18 -8.74 -10.30
CA PRO A 292 0.05 -9.32 -11.03
C PRO A 292 -0.89 -8.23 -11.56
N ILE A 293 -0.38 -7.46 -12.53
CA ILE A 293 -1.12 -6.36 -13.15
C ILE A 293 -2.08 -6.93 -14.20
N THR A 294 -3.37 -6.62 -14.06
CA THR A 294 -4.42 -6.99 -14.99
C THR A 294 -4.73 -5.85 -15.97
N ILE A 295 -5.56 -6.15 -16.98
CA ILE A 295 -6.08 -5.09 -17.87
C ILE A 295 -6.87 -4.01 -17.11
N PHE A 296 -7.56 -4.38 -16.04
CA PHE A 296 -8.33 -3.44 -15.23
C PHE A 296 -7.42 -2.48 -14.47
N ASP A 297 -6.29 -2.97 -13.96
CA ASP A 297 -5.27 -2.15 -13.31
C ASP A 297 -4.59 -1.21 -14.31
N THR A 298 -4.32 -1.68 -15.52
CA THR A 298 -3.74 -0.87 -16.61
C THR A 298 -4.69 0.27 -17.02
N CYS A 299 -5.98 -0.02 -17.18
CA CYS A 299 -6.98 1.00 -17.49
C CYS A 299 -7.15 2.00 -16.33
N LEU A 300 -7.14 1.51 -15.08
CA LEU A 300 -7.18 2.36 -13.90
C LEU A 300 -5.96 3.28 -13.86
N ASP A 301 -4.77 2.76 -14.08
CA ASP A 301 -3.53 3.52 -14.10
C ASP A 301 -3.56 4.63 -15.14
N ALA A 302 -3.97 4.31 -16.37
CA ALA A 302 -4.06 5.26 -17.49
C ALA A 302 -5.03 6.42 -17.23
N GLU A 303 -6.14 6.16 -16.50
CA GLU A 303 -7.17 7.15 -16.19
C GLU A 303 -6.95 7.83 -14.81
N SER A 304 -5.93 7.43 -14.07
CA SER A 304 -5.60 8.00 -12.76
C SER A 304 -4.95 9.38 -12.89
N PRO A 305 -4.95 10.20 -11.82
CA PRO A 305 -4.25 11.48 -11.82
C PRO A 305 -2.73 11.39 -12.02
N ASN A 306 -2.14 10.18 -11.88
CA ASN A 306 -0.71 9.92 -11.94
C ASN A 306 -0.39 8.64 -12.74
N PRO A 307 -0.67 8.62 -14.07
CA PRO A 307 -0.40 7.46 -14.92
C PRO A 307 1.07 7.02 -14.86
N GLY A 308 1.29 5.71 -14.82
CA GLY A 308 2.63 5.11 -14.75
C GLY A 308 3.32 5.18 -13.39
N CYS A 309 2.79 5.94 -12.44
CA CYS A 309 3.34 6.13 -11.10
C CYS A 309 2.54 5.34 -10.05
N ARG A 310 3.19 5.07 -8.90
CA ARG A 310 2.56 4.47 -7.71
C ARG A 310 1.80 3.17 -8.01
N ARG A 311 2.42 2.29 -8.81
CA ARG A 311 1.76 1.05 -9.27
C ARG A 311 1.43 0.09 -8.14
N PHE A 312 2.34 -0.04 -7.17
CA PHE A 312 2.09 -0.90 -6.02
C PHE A 312 0.93 -0.39 -5.17
N GLU A 313 0.87 0.91 -4.94
CA GLU A 313 -0.25 1.53 -4.23
C GLU A 313 -1.59 1.26 -4.92
N LYS A 314 -1.63 1.35 -6.25
CA LYS A 314 -2.86 1.09 -7.02
C LYS A 314 -3.37 -0.33 -6.89
N LEU A 315 -2.50 -1.28 -6.52
CA LEU A 315 -2.86 -2.69 -6.31
C LEU A 315 -3.33 -3.00 -4.88
N ILE A 316 -2.93 -2.19 -3.87
CA ILE A 316 -3.10 -2.57 -2.46
C ILE A 316 -3.80 -1.52 -1.60
N SER A 317 -3.89 -0.26 -2.03
CA SER A 317 -4.44 0.79 -1.17
C SER A 317 -5.96 0.94 -1.28
N GLY A 318 -6.55 1.41 -0.19
CA GLY A 318 -7.99 1.58 -0.07
C GLY A 318 -8.60 2.53 -1.11
N MET A 319 -7.84 3.48 -1.64
CA MET A 319 -8.32 4.38 -2.68
C MET A 319 -8.72 3.65 -3.97
N TYR A 320 -8.04 2.56 -4.29
CA TYR A 320 -8.14 1.94 -5.63
C TYR A 320 -8.86 0.59 -5.65
N LEU A 321 -8.93 -0.16 -4.54
CA LEU A 321 -9.49 -1.51 -4.56
C LEU A 321 -10.94 -1.54 -5.01
N GLY A 322 -11.78 -0.63 -4.50
CA GLY A 322 -13.18 -0.52 -4.93
C GLY A 322 -13.31 -0.16 -6.41
N GLU A 323 -12.41 0.68 -6.92
CA GLU A 323 -12.40 1.04 -8.34
C GLU A 323 -12.04 -0.13 -9.25
N ILE A 324 -11.10 -1.01 -8.82
CA ILE A 324 -10.79 -2.24 -9.55
C ILE A 324 -12.01 -3.14 -9.62
N VAL A 325 -12.69 -3.38 -8.48
CA VAL A 325 -13.96 -4.14 -8.45
C VAL A 325 -14.98 -3.53 -9.39
N ARG A 326 -15.22 -2.21 -9.29
CA ARG A 326 -16.17 -1.51 -10.15
C ARG A 326 -15.88 -1.75 -11.63
N ARG A 327 -14.62 -1.69 -12.07
CA ARG A 327 -14.21 -1.92 -13.47
C ARG A 327 -14.50 -3.32 -13.94
N VAL A 328 -14.25 -4.32 -13.11
CA VAL A 328 -14.59 -5.73 -13.41
C VAL A 328 -16.11 -5.88 -13.57
N LEU A 329 -16.88 -5.34 -12.62
CA LEU A 329 -18.34 -5.38 -12.67
C LEU A 329 -18.91 -4.63 -13.88
N LEU A 330 -18.32 -3.49 -14.25
CA LEU A 330 -18.69 -2.73 -15.45
C LEU A 330 -18.50 -3.58 -16.72
N LYS A 331 -17.34 -4.23 -16.86
CA LYS A 331 -17.09 -5.15 -17.98
C LYS A 331 -18.13 -6.29 -18.03
N MET A 332 -18.41 -6.91 -16.88
CA MET A 332 -19.42 -7.96 -16.78
C MET A 332 -20.82 -7.42 -17.18
N ALA A 333 -21.20 -6.23 -16.71
CA ALA A 333 -22.47 -5.61 -17.06
C ALA A 333 -22.59 -5.35 -18.57
N GLN A 334 -21.52 -4.85 -19.19
CA GLN A 334 -21.50 -4.55 -20.63
C GLN A 334 -21.54 -5.80 -21.51
N GLU A 335 -20.79 -6.84 -21.17
CA GLU A 335 -20.63 -8.01 -22.03
C GLU A 335 -21.65 -9.12 -21.77
N THR A 336 -22.20 -9.19 -20.54
CA THR A 336 -23.00 -10.36 -20.11
C THR A 336 -24.39 -10.01 -19.60
N ALA A 337 -24.71 -8.73 -19.46
CA ALA A 337 -25.96 -8.26 -18.87
C ALA A 337 -26.25 -8.89 -17.49
N VAL A 338 -25.22 -9.10 -16.65
CA VAL A 338 -25.33 -9.74 -15.33
C VAL A 338 -26.27 -8.96 -14.40
N PHE A 339 -26.39 -7.64 -14.58
CA PHE A 339 -27.30 -6.75 -13.84
C PHE A 339 -28.53 -6.30 -14.64
N GLY A 340 -28.81 -6.92 -15.79
CA GLY A 340 -29.89 -6.55 -16.69
C GLY A 340 -29.40 -6.10 -18.06
N ASP A 341 -30.34 -5.82 -18.98
CA ASP A 341 -29.99 -5.49 -20.37
C ASP A 341 -29.41 -4.05 -20.52
N THR A 342 -29.55 -3.19 -19.51
CA THR A 342 -28.98 -1.84 -19.49
C THR A 342 -27.90 -1.73 -18.42
N VAL A 343 -26.78 -1.09 -18.78
CA VAL A 343 -25.68 -0.84 -17.83
C VAL A 343 -26.09 0.29 -16.87
N PRO A 344 -26.01 0.08 -15.55
CA PRO A 344 -26.35 1.11 -14.57
C PRO A 344 -25.43 2.35 -14.71
N LEU A 345 -26.01 3.56 -14.78
CA LEU A 345 -25.23 4.79 -14.96
C LEU A 345 -24.19 5.00 -13.87
N LYS A 346 -24.53 4.77 -12.61
CA LYS A 346 -23.61 4.89 -11.49
C LYS A 346 -22.43 3.91 -11.57
N LEU A 347 -22.61 2.75 -12.21
CA LEU A 347 -21.53 1.80 -12.42
C LEU A 347 -20.50 2.32 -13.44
N MET A 348 -20.89 3.20 -14.34
CA MET A 348 -20.00 3.86 -15.29
C MET A 348 -19.20 5.02 -14.66
N THR A 349 -19.65 5.55 -13.52
CA THR A 349 -18.98 6.66 -12.84
C THR A 349 -17.78 6.13 -12.03
N PRO A 350 -16.57 6.66 -12.27
CA PRO A 350 -15.37 6.24 -11.51
C PRO A 350 -15.49 6.49 -10.01
N TYR A 351 -14.80 5.67 -9.22
CA TYR A 351 -14.65 5.78 -7.77
C TYR A 351 -15.96 5.78 -6.96
N GLN A 352 -17.05 5.23 -7.51
CA GLN A 352 -18.33 5.12 -6.79
C GLN A 352 -18.31 4.07 -5.68
N LEU A 353 -17.51 3.01 -5.84
CA LEU A 353 -17.38 1.97 -4.82
C LEU A 353 -16.23 2.31 -3.87
N SER A 354 -16.58 2.63 -2.63
CA SER A 354 -15.60 2.87 -1.57
C SER A 354 -15.02 1.56 -1.02
N SER A 355 -13.82 1.59 -0.44
CA SER A 355 -13.24 0.42 0.22
C SER A 355 -14.05 -0.08 1.42
N PRO A 356 -14.67 0.75 2.27
CA PRO A 356 -15.58 0.26 3.29
C PRO A 356 -16.80 -0.48 2.72
N ASP A 357 -17.36 -0.01 1.58
CA ASP A 357 -18.48 -0.72 0.94
C ASP A 357 -18.02 -2.04 0.32
N MET A 358 -16.83 -2.07 -0.30
CA MET A 358 -16.20 -3.29 -0.78
C MET A 358 -15.91 -4.27 0.35
N ALA A 359 -15.37 -3.79 1.48
CA ALA A 359 -15.10 -4.61 2.66
C ALA A 359 -16.38 -5.27 3.20
N ALA A 360 -17.47 -4.53 3.27
CA ALA A 360 -18.75 -5.07 3.69
C ALA A 360 -19.26 -6.16 2.74
N MET A 361 -19.04 -6.03 1.42
CA MET A 361 -19.39 -7.06 0.44
C MET A 361 -18.48 -8.30 0.55
N HIS A 362 -17.18 -8.10 0.76
CA HIS A 362 -16.21 -9.17 0.99
C HIS A 362 -16.51 -9.97 2.26
N GLN A 363 -17.03 -9.33 3.31
CA GLN A 363 -17.35 -9.96 4.59
C GLN A 363 -18.74 -10.60 4.63
N ASP A 364 -19.51 -10.53 3.55
CA ASP A 364 -20.86 -11.08 3.49
C ASP A 364 -20.84 -12.60 3.36
N THR A 365 -20.93 -13.30 4.48
CA THR A 365 -20.99 -14.77 4.58
C THR A 365 -22.44 -15.30 4.56
N SER A 366 -23.45 -14.44 4.32
CA SER A 366 -24.84 -14.89 4.24
C SER A 366 -25.07 -15.74 2.98
N GLU A 367 -25.91 -16.78 3.08
CA GLU A 367 -26.18 -17.75 2.00
C GLU A 367 -26.65 -17.06 0.70
N ASP A 368 -27.39 -15.97 0.84
CA ASP A 368 -27.93 -15.23 -0.31
C ASP A 368 -27.18 -13.94 -0.64
N HIS A 369 -26.04 -13.68 0.01
CA HIS A 369 -25.24 -12.44 -0.12
C HIS A 369 -26.09 -11.18 -0.03
N LYS A 370 -26.86 -11.07 1.04
CA LYS A 370 -27.82 -9.98 1.25
C LYS A 370 -27.15 -8.61 1.32
N ILE A 371 -26.02 -8.52 2.03
CA ILE A 371 -25.26 -7.27 2.18
C ILE A 371 -24.72 -6.81 0.81
N VAL A 372 -24.24 -7.75 -0.03
CA VAL A 372 -23.85 -7.44 -1.41
C VAL A 372 -25.03 -6.82 -2.16
N GLY A 373 -26.23 -7.41 -2.07
CA GLY A 373 -27.43 -6.87 -2.71
C GLY A 373 -27.79 -5.45 -2.24
N GLU A 374 -27.70 -5.19 -0.93
CA GLU A 374 -27.94 -3.87 -0.34
C GLU A 374 -26.90 -2.83 -0.82
N LYS A 375 -25.63 -3.20 -0.87
CA LYS A 375 -24.55 -2.33 -1.37
C LYS A 375 -24.68 -2.05 -2.87
N LEU A 376 -24.99 -3.04 -3.69
CA LEU A 376 -25.26 -2.85 -5.12
C LEU A 376 -26.41 -1.87 -5.34
N LYS A 377 -27.48 -1.96 -4.54
CA LYS A 377 -28.60 -1.02 -4.59
C LYS A 377 -28.20 0.39 -4.15
N LYS A 378 -27.49 0.52 -3.01
CA LYS A 378 -27.10 1.81 -2.43
C LYS A 378 -26.11 2.55 -3.33
N VAL A 379 -25.05 1.85 -3.75
CA VAL A 379 -23.90 2.43 -4.46
C VAL A 379 -24.24 2.64 -5.95
N PHE A 380 -24.71 1.59 -6.61
CA PHE A 380 -24.89 1.60 -8.07
C PHE A 380 -26.34 1.77 -8.52
N GLY A 381 -27.32 1.75 -7.61
CA GLY A 381 -28.73 1.80 -7.95
C GLY A 381 -29.27 0.50 -8.57
N ILE A 382 -28.56 -0.62 -8.41
CA ILE A 382 -28.96 -1.94 -8.94
C ILE A 382 -29.98 -2.56 -7.98
N THR A 383 -31.27 -2.46 -8.31
CA THR A 383 -32.35 -2.85 -7.40
C THR A 383 -32.72 -4.34 -7.48
N SER A 384 -32.39 -5.02 -8.58
CA SER A 384 -32.74 -6.43 -8.78
C SER A 384 -31.51 -7.24 -9.17
N THR A 385 -31.09 -8.11 -8.25
CA THR A 385 -29.95 -9.01 -8.46
C THR A 385 -30.35 -10.45 -8.09
N SER A 386 -29.92 -11.42 -8.88
CA SER A 386 -30.06 -12.84 -8.49
C SER A 386 -29.02 -13.21 -7.43
N PRO A 387 -29.27 -14.23 -6.59
CA PRO A 387 -28.26 -14.74 -5.66
C PRO A 387 -26.93 -15.06 -6.36
N LYS A 388 -26.96 -15.71 -7.52
CA LYS A 388 -25.77 -16.00 -8.33
C LYS A 388 -25.00 -14.77 -8.80
N ALA A 389 -25.71 -13.67 -9.12
CA ALA A 389 -25.03 -12.42 -9.48
C ALA A 389 -24.34 -11.79 -8.26
N ARG A 390 -24.97 -11.89 -7.08
CA ARG A 390 -24.36 -11.41 -5.83
C ARG A 390 -23.15 -12.24 -5.41
N GLU A 391 -23.23 -13.56 -5.56
CA GLU A 391 -22.10 -14.48 -5.36
C GLU A 391 -20.89 -14.09 -6.23
N VAL A 392 -21.10 -13.84 -7.54
CA VAL A 392 -20.02 -13.37 -8.44
C VAL A 392 -19.43 -12.03 -7.98
N VAL A 393 -20.25 -11.11 -7.50
CA VAL A 393 -19.75 -9.82 -6.97
C VAL A 393 -18.91 -10.02 -5.72
N SER A 394 -19.35 -10.88 -4.79
CA SER A 394 -18.57 -11.25 -3.60
C SER A 394 -17.23 -11.85 -4.02
N GLU A 395 -17.22 -12.80 -4.94
CA GLU A 395 -16.01 -13.45 -5.45
C GLU A 395 -15.04 -12.45 -6.11
N VAL A 396 -15.53 -11.44 -6.83
CA VAL A 396 -14.69 -10.36 -7.36
C VAL A 396 -14.05 -9.55 -6.24
N CYS A 397 -14.82 -9.23 -5.18
CA CYS A 397 -14.29 -8.54 -4.00
C CYS A 397 -13.20 -9.37 -3.31
N ASP A 398 -13.43 -10.69 -3.16
CA ASP A 398 -12.50 -11.63 -2.55
C ASP A 398 -11.18 -11.70 -3.31
N ILE A 399 -11.24 -11.83 -4.64
CA ILE A 399 -10.05 -11.88 -5.50
C ILE A 399 -9.20 -10.60 -5.34
N VAL A 400 -9.84 -9.43 -5.31
CA VAL A 400 -9.13 -8.15 -5.19
C VAL A 400 -8.54 -8.00 -3.79
N ALA A 401 -9.30 -8.34 -2.74
CA ALA A 401 -8.85 -8.28 -1.35
C ALA A 401 -7.68 -9.25 -1.10
N GLU A 402 -7.80 -10.50 -1.54
CA GLU A 402 -6.75 -11.51 -1.40
C GLU A 402 -5.46 -11.08 -2.10
N ARG A 403 -5.55 -10.63 -3.36
CA ARG A 403 -4.38 -10.13 -4.08
C ARG A 403 -3.70 -8.99 -3.33
N GLY A 404 -4.48 -7.99 -2.88
CA GLY A 404 -3.96 -6.85 -2.14
C GLY A 404 -3.26 -7.26 -0.85
N ALA A 405 -3.87 -8.14 -0.06
CA ALA A 405 -3.33 -8.63 1.19
C ALA A 405 -2.03 -9.42 0.99
N ARG A 406 -1.99 -10.33 0.01
CA ARG A 406 -0.80 -11.12 -0.31
C ARG A 406 0.37 -10.26 -0.79
N LEU A 407 0.11 -9.26 -1.61
CA LEU A 407 1.13 -8.31 -2.04
C LEU A 407 1.65 -7.46 -0.89
N SER A 408 0.77 -7.00 0.02
CA SER A 408 1.18 -6.30 1.24
C SER A 408 2.07 -7.18 2.11
N GLY A 409 1.70 -8.45 2.30
CA GLY A 409 2.51 -9.44 3.00
C GLY A 409 3.88 -9.65 2.36
N ALA A 410 3.94 -9.75 1.01
CA ALA A 410 5.21 -9.86 0.29
C ALA A 410 6.09 -8.61 0.47
N GLY A 411 5.49 -7.42 0.52
CA GLY A 411 6.19 -6.16 0.82
C GLY A 411 6.77 -6.16 2.23
N ILE A 412 6.00 -6.56 3.24
CA ILE A 412 6.45 -6.69 4.64
C ILE A 412 7.60 -7.68 4.73
N LEU A 413 7.45 -8.85 4.10
CA LEU A 413 8.50 -9.87 4.06
C LEU A 413 9.78 -9.32 3.41
N GLY A 414 9.66 -8.52 2.34
CA GLY A 414 10.79 -7.83 1.70
C GLY A 414 11.56 -6.95 2.70
N ILE A 415 10.85 -6.14 3.49
CA ILE A 415 11.48 -5.29 4.53
C ILE A 415 12.21 -6.16 5.57
N ILE A 416 11.55 -7.19 6.10
CA ILE A 416 12.15 -8.10 7.07
C ILE A 416 13.38 -8.82 6.49
N LYS A 417 13.31 -9.27 5.23
CA LYS A 417 14.43 -9.86 4.51
C LYS A 417 15.60 -8.89 4.32
N LYS A 418 15.30 -7.66 3.92
CA LYS A 418 16.31 -6.59 3.77
C LYS A 418 17.05 -6.33 5.09
N LEU A 419 16.35 -6.42 6.21
CA LEU A 419 16.91 -6.28 7.55
C LEU A 419 17.68 -7.53 8.04
N GLY A 420 17.69 -8.62 7.28
CA GLY A 420 18.32 -9.89 7.69
C GLY A 420 17.63 -10.54 8.88
N ARG A 421 16.33 -10.31 9.07
CA ARG A 421 15.59 -10.73 10.27
C ARG A 421 14.53 -11.81 10.03
N ILE A 422 14.57 -12.51 8.89
CA ILE A 422 13.61 -13.59 8.58
C ILE A 422 13.60 -14.65 9.67
N GLU A 423 14.78 -15.05 10.14
CA GLU A 423 14.92 -16.09 11.17
C GLU A 423 14.67 -15.57 12.60
N ASN A 424 14.62 -14.25 12.77
CA ASN A 424 14.41 -13.62 14.07
C ASN A 424 12.93 -13.47 14.40
N LYS A 425 12.36 -14.48 15.07
CA LYS A 425 10.95 -14.51 15.51
C LYS A 425 10.55 -13.38 16.47
N LYS A 426 11.50 -12.56 16.96
CA LYS A 426 11.21 -11.43 17.85
C LYS A 426 10.96 -10.12 17.13
N SER A 427 11.13 -10.06 15.80
CA SER A 427 10.84 -8.85 15.04
C SER A 427 9.35 -8.56 15.03
N VAL A 428 8.99 -7.32 15.32
CA VAL A 428 7.60 -6.84 15.32
C VAL A 428 7.41 -5.84 14.21
N VAL A 429 6.32 -5.98 13.47
CA VAL A 429 5.87 -5.02 12.48
C VAL A 429 4.54 -4.45 12.93
N THR A 430 4.48 -3.14 13.09
CA THR A 430 3.22 -2.44 13.39
C THR A 430 2.47 -2.22 12.10
N VAL A 431 1.23 -2.71 12.01
CA VAL A 431 0.38 -2.52 10.83
C VAL A 431 -0.81 -1.66 11.21
N GLU A 432 -0.97 -0.55 10.51
CA GLU A 432 -2.15 0.29 10.60
C GLU A 432 -2.87 0.30 9.25
N GLY A 433 -4.18 0.16 9.27
CA GLY A 433 -4.99 0.16 8.06
C GLY A 433 -6.48 0.19 8.33
N THR A 434 -7.24 0.47 7.29
CA THR A 434 -8.70 0.51 7.30
C THR A 434 -9.27 -0.43 6.25
N GLY A 435 -10.46 -1.02 6.55
CA GLY A 435 -11.23 -1.81 5.61
C GLY A 435 -10.71 -3.23 5.36
N ALA A 436 -11.02 -3.75 4.18
CA ALA A 436 -10.81 -5.15 3.81
C ALA A 436 -9.34 -5.61 3.86
N LEU A 437 -8.40 -4.71 3.56
CA LEU A 437 -6.98 -5.05 3.56
C LEU A 437 -6.45 -5.38 4.94
N PHE A 438 -6.85 -4.60 5.95
CA PHE A 438 -6.43 -4.87 7.32
C PHE A 438 -6.90 -6.24 7.78
N LEU A 439 -8.17 -6.58 7.53
CA LEU A 439 -8.74 -7.89 7.87
C LEU A 439 -8.06 -9.03 7.10
N ALA A 440 -7.86 -8.85 5.80
CA ALA A 440 -7.18 -9.84 4.98
C ALA A 440 -5.71 -10.00 5.40
N ALA A 441 -4.99 -8.90 5.66
CA ALA A 441 -3.61 -8.97 6.13
C ALA A 441 -3.47 -9.64 7.50
N SER A 442 -4.42 -9.43 8.42
CA SER A 442 -4.41 -10.09 9.73
C SER A 442 -4.60 -11.61 9.65
N GLN A 443 -5.28 -12.10 8.61
CA GLN A 443 -5.47 -13.54 8.36
C GLN A 443 -4.28 -14.20 7.65
N MET A 444 -3.39 -13.40 7.07
CA MET A 444 -2.18 -13.87 6.41
C MET A 444 -1.03 -14.03 7.40
N GLN A 445 -1.13 -14.97 8.32
CA GLN A 445 0.09 -15.60 8.82
C GLN A 445 0.71 -16.33 7.63
N MET A 446 1.70 -15.70 6.99
CA MET A 446 2.58 -16.43 6.10
C MET A 446 3.22 -17.53 6.95
N GLN A 447 2.74 -18.76 6.79
CA GLN A 447 3.45 -19.91 7.29
C GLN A 447 4.85 -19.80 6.69
N ASN A 448 5.87 -19.92 7.57
CA ASN A 448 7.28 -20.05 7.18
C ASN A 448 7.49 -21.44 6.55
N ASP A 449 6.77 -21.75 5.50
CA ASP A 449 7.15 -22.80 4.59
C ASP A 449 8.18 -22.16 3.66
N ASP A 450 9.43 -22.23 4.12
CA ASP A 450 10.59 -22.03 3.27
C ASP A 450 10.42 -22.99 2.09
N PRO A 451 10.31 -22.52 0.84
CA PRO A 451 10.52 -23.43 -0.27
C PRO A 451 11.96 -23.93 -0.11
N ASP A 452 12.15 -25.25 -0.05
CA ASP A 452 13.46 -25.86 -0.12
C ASP A 452 14.30 -25.07 -1.15
N PRO A 453 15.52 -24.67 -0.79
CA PRO A 453 16.41 -24.06 -1.77
C PRO A 453 16.44 -25.02 -2.96
N ASP A 454 16.23 -24.47 -4.18
CA ASP A 454 16.36 -25.22 -5.41
C ASP A 454 17.60 -26.10 -5.28
N PRO A 455 17.54 -27.41 -5.51
CA PRO A 455 18.72 -28.26 -5.48
C PRO A 455 19.73 -27.62 -6.45
N GLU A 456 20.92 -27.36 -5.96
CA GLU A 456 22.02 -26.94 -6.83
C GLU A 456 22.06 -27.90 -8.02
N PRO A 457 22.21 -27.43 -9.26
CA PRO A 457 22.38 -28.31 -10.40
C PRO A 457 23.55 -29.22 -10.07
N GLY A 458 23.25 -30.52 -9.92
CA GLY A 458 24.25 -31.52 -9.65
C GLY A 458 25.33 -31.39 -10.71
N ASN A 459 26.57 -31.25 -10.28
CA ASN A 459 27.72 -31.53 -11.09
C ASN A 459 27.70 -33.03 -11.40
N ASP A 460 26.98 -33.40 -12.45
CA ASP A 460 27.16 -34.70 -13.12
C ASP A 460 28.43 -34.62 -13.99
N ASP A 461 29.57 -34.52 -13.34
CA ASP A 461 30.89 -34.78 -13.95
C ASP A 461 31.38 -36.12 -13.39
N ASP A 462 30.65 -37.20 -13.68
CA ASP A 462 31.17 -38.54 -13.71
C ASP A 462 31.53 -38.92 -15.14
N ASP A 463 32.61 -38.30 -15.65
CA ASP A 463 33.35 -38.84 -16.79
C ASP A 463 34.32 -39.95 -16.27
N GLU A 464 33.83 -41.19 -16.34
CA GLU A 464 34.70 -42.40 -16.30
C GLU A 464 35.71 -42.26 -17.45
N GLU A 465 36.99 -41.97 -17.11
CA GLU A 465 38.11 -42.24 -17.99
C GLU A 465 38.45 -43.76 -18.00
N PRO A 466 38.58 -44.39 -19.14
CA PRO A 466 39.08 -45.78 -19.20
C PRO A 466 40.60 -45.79 -19.04
N ASP A 467 41.05 -46.68 -18.13
CA ASP A 467 42.44 -47.11 -17.99
C ASP A 467 43.08 -47.42 -19.34
N ILE A 468 44.22 -46.78 -19.65
CA ILE A 468 45.20 -47.29 -20.60
C ILE A 468 46.56 -47.21 -19.92
N ASP A 469 47.09 -48.40 -19.66
CA ASP A 469 48.47 -48.71 -19.30
C ASP A 469 49.44 -48.27 -20.36
N ASP A 470 50.69 -48.08 -19.90
CA ASP A 470 51.99 -48.28 -20.51
C ASP A 470 52.84 -47.11 -21.05
N ALA A 471 54.01 -47.09 -20.47
CA ALA A 471 55.34 -46.82 -21.02
C ALA A 471 55.95 -45.43 -20.85
N HIS A 472 56.82 -45.34 -19.86
CA HIS A 472 58.09 -44.58 -19.92
C HIS A 472 58.94 -45.01 -21.12
N PRO A 473 59.98 -44.27 -21.64
CA PRO A 473 60.97 -43.53 -20.84
C PRO A 473 61.59 -42.23 -21.47
N ASP A 474 62.25 -41.54 -20.54
CA ASP A 474 63.58 -40.86 -20.70
C ASP A 474 63.79 -39.72 -21.66
N ASN A 475 64.39 -38.73 -21.06
CA ASN A 475 65.63 -37.96 -21.47
C ASN A 475 65.46 -36.45 -21.72
N ASP A 476 66.12 -35.80 -20.81
CA ASP A 476 67.24 -34.86 -20.99
C ASP A 476 67.05 -33.44 -21.55
N ASP A 477 67.42 -32.57 -20.65
CA ASP A 477 68.40 -31.50 -20.79
C ASP A 477 68.09 -30.14 -21.50
N HIS A 478 68.61 -29.21 -20.81
CA HIS A 478 69.20 -27.92 -21.18
C HIS A 478 68.34 -26.62 -21.15
N ASP A 479 68.61 -25.87 -20.06
CA ASP A 479 69.37 -24.59 -20.00
C ASP A 479 69.03 -23.43 -20.95
N HIS A 480 69.05 -22.33 -20.30
CA HIS A 480 69.46 -20.95 -20.60
C HIS A 480 68.34 -19.91 -20.50
N GLU A 481 68.36 -19.13 -19.42
CA GLU A 481 69.10 -17.87 -19.18
C GLU A 481 68.72 -16.69 -20.06
N HIS A 482 68.64 -15.57 -19.34
CA HIS A 482 68.68 -14.16 -19.71
C HIS A 482 67.34 -13.52 -20.15
N GLY A 483 66.93 -12.44 -19.66
CA GLY A 483 67.60 -11.37 -18.89
C GLY A 483 67.05 -10.02 -19.39
N ASN A 484 66.87 -9.13 -18.48
CA ASN A 484 66.84 -7.66 -18.64
C ASN A 484 65.64 -7.02 -19.36
N ASP A 485 64.92 -6.21 -18.73
CA ASP A 485 65.16 -4.88 -18.11
C ASP A 485 64.62 -3.73 -19.00
N VAL A 486 64.01 -2.78 -18.33
CA VAL A 486 64.08 -1.33 -18.62
C VAL A 486 62.85 -0.61 -19.22
N ARG A 487 62.19 0.07 -18.26
CA ARG A 487 61.73 1.48 -18.30
C ARG A 487 60.53 1.95 -19.11
N ASP A 488 59.58 2.43 -18.33
CA ASP A 488 58.85 3.69 -18.46
C ASP A 488 59.62 4.84 -19.20
N PRO A 489 58.99 5.91 -19.72
CA PRO A 489 57.88 6.67 -19.18
C PRO A 489 57.03 7.46 -20.23
N ASN A 490 55.89 7.96 -19.75
CA ASN A 490 55.26 9.28 -20.00
C ASN A 490 54.52 9.60 -21.33
N LEU A 491 53.40 10.32 -21.05
CA LEU A 491 52.76 11.42 -21.79
C LEU A 491 51.74 11.02 -22.88
N ASN A 492 50.47 11.23 -22.68
CA ASN A 492 49.71 12.51 -22.65
C ASN A 492 48.33 12.28 -22.06
#